data_ef4bfb78074197153f7f41dff07f7554
#
_entry.id   ef4bfb78074197153f7f41dff07f7554
#
_cell.length_a   1.000
_cell.length_b   1.000
_cell.length_c   1.000
_cell.angle_alpha   90.00
_cell.angle_beta   90.00
_cell.angle_gamma   90.00
#
_symmetry.space_group_name_H-M   'P 1'
#
loop_
_entity.id
_entity.type
_entity.pdbx_description
1 polymer ?
#
loop_
_entity_poly.entity_id
_entity_poly.type
_entity_poly.pdbx_seq_one_letter_code
_entity_poly.pdbx_strand_id
1 'polypeptide(L)'
;MAIPSVISSLVTVVYNMADTFFVGQTGDALQVAAVSLTNPIFILLMAFANMFGMGGSAIISVALGENNHQSVKKISSFISWASLVIGAAFAAVLLCFTAPILHLFGADTSTFEFARGYTVYIAFGAPFVIWSAAASFVVRAEGASKEAMIGSMIGTIANIILDPVFVSGLGQGAAGAAIATTIGNMLAALYYLWYFLKKSRRFSLAPKDALCGTHIAVRVCSVGFPTAIFSALMCVSTIVLNLILVAYGNAPVAAIGIVFKANMFITFLQMGLANGVQPIFGYSYGAGDIKRFADTERFTKLCCFVVGLAATALYFFLREPIIGLFVDDSGVITYGVQMLIAYMLSGPFIGFLFVNMNCMQSVGRALPATVLSVLRQGLLLIPLLYLLNAVFGLNGAVLGQSITDYVTIALSCVVWRRIRR
;
A
#
# COMPACT_ATOMS: atom_id res chain seq x y z
N MET A 1 8.52 -16.30 7.09
CA MET A 1 7.97 -15.39 6.07
C MET A 1 7.28 -14.16 6.68
N ALA A 2 6.39 -14.31 7.65
CA ALA A 2 5.66 -13.18 8.22
C ALA A 2 6.55 -12.09 8.85
N ILE A 3 7.50 -12.45 9.71
CA ILE A 3 8.37 -11.46 10.41
C ILE A 3 9.11 -10.54 9.44
N PRO A 4 9.85 -11.02 8.41
CA PRO A 4 10.48 -10.12 7.43
C PRO A 4 9.48 -9.20 6.72
N SER A 5 8.27 -9.68 6.42
CA SER A 5 7.24 -8.87 5.76
C SER A 5 6.68 -7.78 6.68
N VAL A 6 6.50 -8.10 7.96
CA VAL A 6 6.11 -7.12 8.97
C VAL A 6 7.18 -6.03 9.11
N ILE A 7 8.46 -6.43 9.22
CA ILE A 7 9.57 -5.48 9.28
C ILE A 7 9.57 -4.57 8.04
N SER A 8 9.43 -5.13 6.83
CA SER A 8 9.35 -4.34 5.59
C SER A 8 8.19 -3.33 5.65
N SER A 9 7.02 -3.75 6.14
CA SER A 9 5.86 -2.86 6.25
C SER A 9 6.08 -1.74 7.27
N LEU A 10 6.68 -2.04 8.41
CA LEU A 10 7.02 -1.04 9.43
C LEU A 10 8.09 -0.05 8.93
N VAL A 11 9.09 -0.55 8.22
CA VAL A 11 10.12 0.30 7.58
C VAL A 11 9.47 1.25 6.56
N THR A 12 8.45 0.81 5.82
CA THR A 12 7.68 1.68 4.93
C THR A 12 6.94 2.77 5.68
N VAL A 13 6.38 2.49 6.87
CA VAL A 13 5.74 3.51 7.71
C VAL A 13 6.76 4.54 8.17
N VAL A 14 7.91 4.10 8.68
CA VAL A 14 9.01 5.00 9.11
C VAL A 14 9.48 5.87 7.95
N TYR A 15 9.62 5.30 6.77
CA TYR A 15 9.96 6.03 5.55
C TYR A 15 8.96 7.16 5.26
N ASN A 16 7.65 6.84 5.21
CA ASN A 16 6.63 7.85 4.93
C ASN A 16 6.61 8.98 5.97
N MET A 17 6.94 8.66 7.24
CA MET A 17 7.05 9.68 8.29
C MET A 17 8.31 10.54 8.11
N ALA A 18 9.46 9.92 7.80
CA ALA A 18 10.71 10.61 7.59
C ALA A 18 10.65 11.57 6.38
N ASP A 19 10.11 11.10 5.24
CA ASP A 19 9.93 11.91 4.02
C ASP A 19 9.09 13.17 4.31
N THR A 20 7.94 13.00 4.99
CA THR A 20 7.08 14.12 5.39
C THR A 20 7.81 15.08 6.35
N PHE A 21 8.62 14.55 7.27
CA PHE A 21 9.38 15.34 8.24
C PHE A 21 10.44 16.20 7.56
N PHE A 22 11.27 15.61 6.67
CA PHE A 22 12.32 16.34 5.98
C PHE A 22 11.77 17.42 5.04
N VAL A 23 10.69 17.13 4.31
CA VAL A 23 10.04 18.15 3.48
C VAL A 23 9.45 19.26 4.37
N GLY A 24 8.88 18.91 5.52
CA GLY A 24 8.38 19.89 6.50
C GLY A 24 9.48 20.80 7.07
N GLN A 25 10.71 20.29 7.23
CA GLN A 25 11.86 21.07 7.71
C GLN A 25 12.34 22.16 6.74
N THR A 26 11.90 22.17 5.48
CA THR A 26 12.20 23.26 4.55
C THR A 26 11.68 24.61 5.03
N GLY A 27 10.71 24.62 5.95
CA GLY A 27 10.03 25.82 6.45
C GLY A 27 9.13 26.51 5.41
N ASP A 28 9.05 25.97 4.20
CA ASP A 28 8.26 26.51 3.09
C ASP A 28 6.96 25.71 2.91
N ALA A 29 5.85 26.30 3.31
CA ALA A 29 4.53 25.70 3.20
C ALA A 29 4.13 25.36 1.74
N LEU A 30 4.66 26.09 0.76
CA LEU A 30 4.38 25.85 -0.66
C LEU A 30 5.00 24.54 -1.14
N GLN A 31 6.17 24.17 -0.64
CA GLN A 31 6.82 22.90 -0.97
C GLN A 31 6.07 21.71 -0.37
N VAL A 32 5.62 21.83 0.88
CA VAL A 32 4.78 20.80 1.53
C VAL A 32 3.46 20.63 0.79
N ALA A 33 2.83 21.74 0.38
CA ALA A 33 1.63 21.73 -0.43
C ALA A 33 1.86 21.05 -1.80
N ALA A 34 2.97 21.35 -2.46
CA ALA A 34 3.34 20.75 -3.75
C ALA A 34 3.50 19.23 -3.67
N VAL A 35 4.20 18.71 -2.65
CA VAL A 35 4.32 17.26 -2.41
C VAL A 35 2.95 16.62 -2.15
N SER A 36 2.10 17.29 -1.37
CA SER A 36 0.75 16.81 -1.09
C SER A 36 -0.13 16.74 -2.34
N LEU A 37 -0.05 17.73 -3.23
CA LEU A 37 -0.75 17.76 -4.51
C LEU A 37 -0.30 16.63 -5.46
N THR A 38 0.95 16.20 -5.36
CA THR A 38 1.50 15.13 -6.22
C THR A 38 1.32 13.72 -5.65
N ASN A 39 0.87 13.59 -4.39
CA ASN A 39 0.64 12.31 -3.74
C ASN A 39 -0.27 11.34 -4.53
N PRO A 40 -1.36 11.76 -5.22
CA PRO A 40 -2.15 10.88 -6.07
C PRO A 40 -1.34 10.21 -7.18
N ILE A 41 -0.31 10.86 -7.71
CA ILE A 41 0.60 10.28 -8.72
C ILE A 41 1.33 9.06 -8.13
N PHE A 42 1.87 9.21 -6.92
CA PHE A 42 2.57 8.14 -6.23
C PHE A 42 1.65 6.98 -5.85
N ILE A 43 0.41 7.27 -5.42
CA ILE A 43 -0.60 6.24 -5.14
C ILE A 43 -0.92 5.43 -6.40
N LEU A 44 -1.04 6.06 -7.57
CA LEU A 44 -1.27 5.36 -8.83
C LEU A 44 -0.09 4.48 -9.23
N LEU A 45 1.15 4.95 -9.07
CA LEU A 45 2.35 4.12 -9.27
C LEU A 45 2.32 2.87 -8.39
N MET A 46 2.01 3.04 -7.10
CA MET A 46 1.90 1.93 -6.15
C MET A 46 0.73 0.99 -6.47
N ALA A 47 -0.38 1.50 -7.01
CA ALA A 47 -1.51 0.67 -7.43
C ALA A 47 -1.09 -0.30 -8.55
N PHE A 48 -0.36 0.17 -9.57
CA PHE A 48 0.19 -0.70 -10.62
C PHE A 48 1.23 -1.68 -10.07
N ALA A 49 2.14 -1.21 -9.22
CA ALA A 49 3.14 -2.06 -8.58
C ALA A 49 2.51 -3.20 -7.77
N ASN A 50 1.49 -2.87 -6.98
CA ASN A 50 0.74 -3.84 -6.19
C ASN A 50 -0.08 -4.79 -7.08
N MET A 51 -0.64 -4.32 -8.18
CA MET A 51 -1.38 -5.15 -9.13
C MET A 51 -0.47 -6.26 -9.70
N PHE A 52 0.69 -5.91 -10.23
CA PHE A 52 1.65 -6.88 -10.76
C PHE A 52 2.29 -7.72 -9.65
N GLY A 53 2.64 -7.10 -8.54
CA GLY A 53 3.31 -7.76 -7.42
C GLY A 53 2.43 -8.78 -6.72
N MET A 54 1.26 -8.39 -6.25
CA MET A 54 0.31 -9.26 -5.53
C MET A 54 -0.28 -10.32 -6.46
N GLY A 55 -0.73 -9.91 -7.67
CA GLY A 55 -1.26 -10.85 -8.66
C GLY A 55 -0.22 -11.88 -9.08
N GLY A 56 0.99 -11.42 -9.36
CA GLY A 56 2.09 -12.30 -9.73
C GLY A 56 2.54 -13.23 -8.61
N SER A 57 2.71 -12.71 -7.40
CA SER A 57 3.08 -13.49 -6.22
C SER A 57 2.09 -14.62 -5.96
N ALA A 58 0.79 -14.36 -6.04
CA ALA A 58 -0.24 -15.37 -5.85
C ALA A 58 -0.11 -16.50 -6.87
N ILE A 59 0.00 -16.17 -8.17
CA ILE A 59 0.04 -17.17 -9.25
C ILE A 59 1.38 -17.92 -9.26
N ILE A 60 2.51 -17.23 -9.02
CA ILE A 60 3.83 -17.87 -8.88
C ILE A 60 3.81 -18.89 -7.75
N SER A 61 3.23 -18.54 -6.61
CA SER A 61 3.17 -19.41 -5.44
C SER A 61 2.36 -20.69 -5.73
N VAL A 62 1.24 -20.57 -6.46
CA VAL A 62 0.45 -21.73 -6.93
C VAL A 62 1.27 -22.59 -7.89
N ALA A 63 1.90 -21.98 -8.90
CA ALA A 63 2.72 -22.71 -9.87
C ALA A 63 3.92 -23.42 -9.22
N LEU A 64 4.48 -22.85 -8.15
CA LEU A 64 5.52 -23.51 -7.35
C LEU A 64 4.96 -24.72 -6.57
N GLY A 65 3.74 -24.62 -6.05
CA GLY A 65 3.05 -25.74 -5.40
C GLY A 65 2.74 -26.87 -6.35
N GLU A 66 2.38 -26.54 -7.60
CA GLU A 66 2.15 -27.50 -8.71
C GLU A 66 3.45 -28.05 -9.32
N ASN A 67 4.63 -27.64 -8.84
CA ASN A 67 5.94 -27.91 -9.45
C ASN A 67 6.08 -27.47 -10.92
N ASN A 68 5.29 -26.50 -11.36
CA ASN A 68 5.30 -25.98 -12.73
C ASN A 68 6.32 -24.84 -12.89
N HIS A 69 7.61 -25.21 -12.93
CA HIS A 69 8.71 -24.27 -13.06
C HIS A 69 8.70 -23.46 -14.37
N GLN A 70 8.10 -23.98 -15.43
CA GLN A 70 7.99 -23.26 -16.69
C GLN A 70 7.03 -22.09 -16.58
N SER A 71 5.88 -22.28 -15.92
CA SER A 71 4.95 -21.19 -15.63
C SER A 71 5.59 -20.14 -14.73
N VAL A 72 6.36 -20.52 -13.72
CA VAL A 72 7.08 -19.59 -12.84
C VAL A 72 8.01 -18.68 -13.64
N LYS A 73 8.82 -19.22 -14.57
CA LYS A 73 9.69 -18.43 -15.44
C LYS A 73 8.91 -17.45 -16.31
N LYS A 74 7.83 -17.89 -16.93
CA LYS A 74 6.99 -17.04 -17.79
C LYS A 74 6.34 -15.90 -16.99
N ILE A 75 5.78 -16.22 -15.83
CA ILE A 75 5.09 -15.24 -14.99
C ILE A 75 6.09 -14.21 -14.45
N SER A 76 7.25 -14.65 -13.94
CA SER A 76 8.28 -13.73 -13.40
C SER A 76 8.84 -12.80 -14.46
N SER A 77 9.08 -13.30 -15.67
CA SER A 77 9.52 -12.50 -16.81
C SER A 77 8.43 -11.51 -17.24
N PHE A 78 7.18 -11.95 -17.36
CA PHE A 78 6.05 -11.07 -17.69
C PHE A 78 5.93 -9.93 -16.70
N ILE A 79 5.93 -10.21 -15.39
CA ILE A 79 5.81 -9.17 -14.35
C ILE A 79 6.95 -8.16 -14.47
N SER A 80 8.19 -8.64 -14.67
CA SER A 80 9.34 -7.78 -14.78
C SER A 80 9.25 -6.83 -15.98
N TRP A 81 8.93 -7.33 -17.15
CA TRP A 81 8.80 -6.51 -18.34
C TRP A 81 7.55 -5.64 -18.34
N ALA A 82 6.41 -6.17 -17.91
CA ALA A 82 5.17 -5.40 -17.81
C ALA A 82 5.32 -4.23 -16.84
N SER A 83 5.96 -4.44 -15.68
CA SER A 83 6.21 -3.36 -14.70
C SER A 83 7.11 -2.27 -15.27
N LEU A 84 8.17 -2.64 -16.00
CA LEU A 84 9.07 -1.67 -16.64
C LEU A 84 8.37 -0.90 -17.77
N VAL A 85 7.61 -1.59 -18.63
CA VAL A 85 6.89 -0.97 -19.75
C VAL A 85 5.80 -0.02 -19.24
N ILE A 86 5.00 -0.45 -18.27
CA ILE A 86 3.96 0.39 -17.67
C ILE A 86 4.61 1.58 -16.93
N GLY A 87 5.71 1.36 -16.21
CA GLY A 87 6.46 2.43 -15.56
C GLY A 87 7.01 3.45 -16.55
N ALA A 88 7.58 2.99 -17.67
CA ALA A 88 8.06 3.87 -18.74
C ALA A 88 6.91 4.62 -19.45
N ALA A 89 5.79 3.95 -19.71
CA ALA A 89 4.60 4.59 -20.27
C ALA A 89 4.03 5.66 -19.31
N PHE A 90 3.98 5.35 -18.02
CA PHE A 90 3.54 6.30 -16.99
C PHE A 90 4.49 7.50 -16.90
N ALA A 91 5.80 7.26 -16.95
CA ALA A 91 6.82 8.32 -17.02
C ALA A 91 6.61 9.22 -18.24
N ALA A 92 6.42 8.63 -19.42
CA ALA A 92 6.16 9.38 -20.65
C ALA A 92 4.89 10.25 -20.55
N VAL A 93 3.80 9.70 -20.02
CA VAL A 93 2.55 10.45 -19.79
C VAL A 93 2.78 11.60 -18.80
N LEU A 94 3.45 11.36 -17.68
CA LEU A 94 3.76 12.42 -16.71
C LEU A 94 4.63 13.52 -17.32
N LEU A 95 5.66 13.17 -18.06
CA LEU A 95 6.57 14.15 -18.66
C LEU A 95 5.90 14.96 -19.81
N CYS A 96 5.09 14.30 -20.64
CA CYS A 96 4.39 14.98 -21.74
C CYS A 96 3.23 15.85 -21.25
N PHE A 97 2.55 15.46 -20.18
CA PHE A 97 1.35 16.11 -19.68
C PHE A 97 1.50 16.67 -18.26
N THR A 98 2.73 17.02 -17.85
CA THR A 98 3.00 17.52 -16.48
C THR A 98 2.08 18.69 -16.12
N ALA A 99 2.00 19.73 -16.97
CA ALA A 99 1.21 20.92 -16.66
C ALA A 99 -0.31 20.63 -16.58
N PRO A 100 -0.95 19.97 -17.55
CA PRO A 100 -2.36 19.59 -17.42
C PRO A 100 -2.68 18.75 -16.19
N ILE A 101 -1.81 17.79 -15.85
CA ILE A 101 -2.01 16.91 -14.68
C ILE A 101 -1.92 17.70 -13.38
N LEU A 102 -0.93 18.58 -13.25
CA LEU A 102 -0.76 19.39 -12.04
C LEU A 102 -1.90 20.39 -11.85
N HIS A 103 -2.37 21.02 -12.92
CA HIS A 103 -3.55 21.89 -12.86
C HIS A 103 -4.82 21.13 -12.49
N LEU A 104 -4.98 19.89 -12.98
CA LEU A 104 -6.10 19.01 -12.60
C LEU A 104 -6.08 18.70 -11.10
N PHE A 105 -4.88 18.56 -10.50
CA PHE A 105 -4.74 18.34 -9.07
C PHE A 105 -4.76 19.61 -8.22
N GLY A 106 -4.97 20.79 -8.86
CA GLY A 106 -5.16 22.05 -8.15
C GLY A 106 -3.88 22.83 -7.91
N ALA A 107 -2.81 22.56 -8.66
CA ALA A 107 -1.60 23.38 -8.58
C ALA A 107 -1.88 24.79 -9.12
N ASP A 108 -1.62 25.79 -8.31
CA ASP A 108 -1.66 27.20 -8.66
C ASP A 108 -0.28 27.73 -9.08
N THR A 109 -0.23 29.02 -9.45
CA THR A 109 1.03 29.66 -9.89
C THR A 109 2.14 29.62 -8.84
N SER A 110 1.81 29.53 -7.55
CA SER A 110 2.76 29.54 -6.44
C SER A 110 3.33 28.15 -6.15
N THR A 111 2.52 27.09 -6.32
CA THR A 111 2.91 25.70 -6.03
C THR A 111 3.40 24.95 -7.27
N PHE A 112 3.09 25.47 -8.47
CA PHE A 112 3.32 24.77 -9.74
C PHE A 112 4.79 24.37 -9.98
N GLU A 113 5.74 25.27 -9.80
CA GLU A 113 7.16 24.99 -10.08
C GLU A 113 7.71 23.92 -9.11
N PHE A 114 7.32 23.97 -7.84
CA PHE A 114 7.72 22.94 -6.87
C PHE A 114 7.10 21.58 -7.19
N ALA A 115 5.80 21.55 -7.53
CA ALA A 115 5.10 20.34 -7.92
C ALA A 115 5.64 19.75 -9.23
N ARG A 116 6.01 20.60 -10.19
CA ARG A 116 6.64 20.20 -11.44
C ARG A 116 8.01 19.57 -11.20
N GLY A 117 8.86 20.21 -10.39
CA GLY A 117 10.17 19.67 -10.02
C GLY A 117 10.03 18.27 -9.40
N TYR A 118 9.14 18.11 -8.41
CA TYR A 118 8.85 16.83 -7.79
C TYR A 118 8.38 15.78 -8.81
N THR A 119 7.36 16.13 -9.63
CA THR A 119 6.74 15.21 -10.59
C THR A 119 7.72 14.72 -11.65
N VAL A 120 8.60 15.56 -12.13
CA VAL A 120 9.62 15.19 -13.15
C VAL A 120 10.55 14.11 -12.60
N TYR A 121 11.06 14.26 -11.39
CA TYR A 121 11.96 13.27 -10.80
C TYR A 121 11.23 11.96 -10.44
N ILE A 122 9.99 12.04 -9.95
CA ILE A 122 9.17 10.84 -9.74
C ILE A 122 8.87 10.14 -11.08
N ALA A 123 8.66 10.88 -12.17
CA ALA A 123 8.46 10.29 -13.49
C ALA A 123 9.67 9.48 -13.95
N PHE A 124 10.90 10.03 -13.81
CA PHE A 124 12.13 9.26 -14.07
C PHE A 124 12.26 8.03 -13.17
N GLY A 125 11.79 8.11 -11.94
CA GLY A 125 11.77 7.00 -10.98
C GLY A 125 10.71 5.94 -11.26
N ALA A 126 9.63 6.26 -11.98
CA ALA A 126 8.44 5.43 -12.10
C ALA A 126 8.70 3.97 -12.55
N PRO A 127 9.57 3.68 -13.56
CA PRO A 127 9.89 2.30 -13.92
C PRO A 127 10.53 1.52 -12.78
N PHE A 128 11.41 2.16 -12.02
CA PHE A 128 12.11 1.53 -10.90
C PHE A 128 11.20 1.34 -9.69
N VAL A 129 10.32 2.30 -9.40
CA VAL A 129 9.32 2.22 -8.34
C VAL A 129 8.39 1.05 -8.57
N ILE A 130 7.78 0.95 -9.76
CA ILE A 130 6.83 -0.13 -10.07
C ILE A 130 7.57 -1.48 -10.07
N TRP A 131 8.73 -1.54 -10.70
CA TRP A 131 9.47 -2.80 -10.82
C TRP A 131 10.02 -3.29 -9.48
N SER A 132 10.65 -2.42 -8.67
CA SER A 132 11.19 -2.82 -7.37
C SER A 132 10.12 -3.31 -6.40
N ALA A 133 8.98 -2.61 -6.34
CA ALA A 133 7.88 -3.02 -5.51
C ALA A 133 7.26 -4.35 -5.99
N ALA A 134 7.03 -4.54 -7.30
CA ALA A 134 6.55 -5.80 -7.84
C ALA A 134 7.56 -6.94 -7.61
N ALA A 135 8.86 -6.71 -7.81
CA ALA A 135 9.92 -7.69 -7.58
C ALA A 135 9.98 -8.14 -6.12
N SER A 136 9.75 -7.25 -5.16
CA SER A 136 9.67 -7.60 -3.73
C SER A 136 8.63 -8.69 -3.46
N PHE A 137 7.45 -8.59 -4.06
CA PHE A 137 6.39 -9.61 -3.94
C PHE A 137 6.78 -10.92 -4.64
N VAL A 138 7.40 -10.84 -5.82
CA VAL A 138 7.85 -12.01 -6.59
C VAL A 138 8.94 -12.79 -5.83
N VAL A 139 9.94 -12.09 -5.29
CA VAL A 139 11.00 -12.69 -4.46
C VAL A 139 10.41 -13.37 -3.22
N ARG A 140 9.41 -12.76 -2.61
CA ARG A 140 8.68 -13.34 -1.47
C ARG A 140 7.92 -14.61 -1.87
N ALA A 141 7.36 -14.67 -3.08
CA ALA A 141 6.65 -15.83 -3.61
C ALA A 141 7.56 -17.07 -3.74
N GLU A 142 8.84 -16.89 -4.02
CA GLU A 142 9.84 -17.97 -4.02
C GLU A 142 10.16 -18.51 -2.62
N GLY A 143 9.70 -17.86 -1.58
CA GLY A 143 10.02 -18.18 -0.19
C GLY A 143 11.14 -17.33 0.41
N ALA A 144 11.76 -16.46 -0.37
CA ALA A 144 12.91 -15.64 0.02
C ALA A 144 12.49 -14.31 0.68
N SER A 145 11.61 -14.39 1.69
CA SER A 145 11.08 -13.20 2.38
C SER A 145 12.15 -12.34 3.04
N LYS A 146 13.28 -12.95 3.47
CA LYS A 146 14.44 -12.21 4.01
C LYS A 146 15.07 -11.33 2.94
N GLU A 147 15.24 -11.85 1.73
CA GLU A 147 15.81 -11.10 0.61
C GLU A 147 14.85 -9.99 0.14
N ALA A 148 13.55 -10.28 0.13
CA ALA A 148 12.55 -9.26 -0.16
C ALA A 148 12.59 -8.11 0.86
N MET A 149 12.78 -8.42 2.14
CA MET A 149 12.98 -7.43 3.20
C MET A 149 14.28 -6.64 3.00
N ILE A 150 15.40 -7.29 2.73
CA ILE A 150 16.70 -6.61 2.54
C ILE A 150 16.63 -5.63 1.37
N GLY A 151 16.04 -6.02 0.23
CA GLY A 151 15.88 -5.14 -0.92
C GLY A 151 15.03 -3.90 -0.61
N SER A 152 13.90 -4.07 0.08
CA SER A 152 13.08 -2.94 0.52
C SER A 152 13.83 -2.04 1.51
N MET A 153 14.56 -2.63 2.47
CA MET A 153 15.34 -1.86 3.45
C MET A 153 16.47 -1.06 2.80
N ILE A 154 17.18 -1.63 1.82
CA ILE A 154 18.21 -0.90 1.06
C ILE A 154 17.62 0.37 0.45
N GLY A 155 16.48 0.25 -0.24
CA GLY A 155 15.82 1.40 -0.85
C GLY A 155 15.37 2.45 0.16
N THR A 156 14.72 1.99 1.23
CA THR A 156 14.20 2.88 2.28
C THR A 156 15.31 3.57 3.07
N ILE A 157 16.33 2.84 3.50
CA ILE A 157 17.46 3.41 4.25
C ILE A 157 18.23 4.41 3.38
N ALA A 158 18.47 4.06 2.11
CA ALA A 158 19.11 4.99 1.17
C ALA A 158 18.29 6.28 1.01
N ASN A 159 16.97 6.19 0.88
CA ASN A 159 16.12 7.37 0.81
C ASN A 159 16.22 8.23 2.07
N ILE A 160 16.06 7.64 3.28
CA ILE A 160 16.15 8.38 4.56
C ILE A 160 17.50 9.07 4.73
N ILE A 161 18.60 8.49 4.23
CA ILE A 161 19.94 9.09 4.29
C ILE A 161 20.06 10.22 3.25
N LEU A 162 19.46 10.06 2.08
CA LEU A 162 19.56 11.00 0.98
C LEU A 162 18.61 12.18 1.12
N ASP A 163 17.48 12.03 1.79
CA ASP A 163 16.52 13.12 2.03
C ASP A 163 17.18 14.37 2.65
N PRO A 164 17.86 14.30 3.81
CA PRO A 164 18.50 15.50 4.38
C PRO A 164 19.60 16.07 3.47
N VAL A 165 20.27 15.23 2.66
CA VAL A 165 21.31 15.70 1.72
C VAL A 165 20.70 16.51 0.58
N PHE A 166 19.66 15.97 -0.07
CA PHE A 166 19.07 16.65 -1.22
C PHE A 166 18.07 17.74 -0.82
N VAL A 167 17.25 17.51 0.20
CA VAL A 167 16.22 18.46 0.63
C VAL A 167 16.87 19.70 1.28
N SER A 168 17.67 19.48 2.33
CA SER A 168 18.24 20.57 3.13
C SER A 168 19.67 20.93 2.72
N GLY A 169 20.53 19.92 2.51
CA GLY A 169 21.95 20.13 2.22
C GLY A 169 22.20 20.79 0.87
N LEU A 170 21.52 20.38 -0.18
CA LEU A 170 21.59 20.95 -1.52
C LEU A 170 20.48 21.98 -1.79
N GLY A 171 19.57 22.21 -0.85
CA GLY A 171 18.50 23.19 -0.95
C GLY A 171 17.47 22.90 -2.05
N GLN A 172 17.34 21.62 -2.48
CA GLN A 172 16.44 21.25 -3.58
C GLN A 172 14.98 21.05 -3.10
N GLY A 173 14.74 21.08 -1.79
CA GLY A 173 13.39 21.01 -1.22
C GLY A 173 12.58 19.80 -1.71
N ALA A 174 11.37 20.04 -2.19
CA ALA A 174 10.47 19.00 -2.69
C ALA A 174 11.10 18.16 -3.83
N ALA A 175 11.80 18.78 -4.77
CA ALA A 175 12.49 18.06 -5.85
C ALA A 175 13.59 17.14 -5.30
N GLY A 176 14.28 17.56 -4.23
CA GLY A 176 15.28 16.74 -3.52
C GLY A 176 14.71 15.46 -2.93
N ALA A 177 13.53 15.53 -2.31
CA ALA A 177 12.83 14.36 -1.80
C ALA A 177 12.45 13.37 -2.93
N ALA A 178 12.00 13.88 -4.09
CA ALA A 178 11.72 13.03 -5.25
C ALA A 178 12.98 12.35 -5.82
N ILE A 179 14.12 13.06 -5.82
CA ILE A 179 15.41 12.48 -6.22
C ILE A 179 15.83 11.36 -5.25
N ALA A 180 15.78 11.61 -3.96
CA ALA A 180 16.12 10.61 -2.95
C ALA A 180 15.23 9.36 -3.05
N THR A 181 13.92 9.54 -3.24
CA THR A 181 12.95 8.47 -3.48
C THR A 181 13.29 7.67 -4.75
N THR A 182 13.64 8.34 -5.83
CA THR A 182 14.04 7.71 -7.10
C THR A 182 15.32 6.89 -6.93
N ILE A 183 16.35 7.45 -6.32
CA ILE A 183 17.61 6.74 -6.06
C ILE A 183 17.38 5.54 -5.14
N GLY A 184 16.61 5.69 -4.07
CA GLY A 184 16.26 4.60 -3.17
C GLY A 184 15.60 3.43 -3.91
N ASN A 185 14.61 3.71 -4.75
CA ASN A 185 13.96 2.67 -5.56
C ASN A 185 14.89 2.06 -6.62
N MET A 186 15.79 2.84 -7.21
CA MET A 186 16.83 2.32 -8.12
C MET A 186 17.76 1.33 -7.40
N LEU A 187 18.22 1.65 -6.19
CA LEU A 187 19.07 0.74 -5.40
C LEU A 187 18.32 -0.54 -5.01
N ALA A 188 17.06 -0.44 -4.61
CA ALA A 188 16.22 -1.61 -4.38
C ALA A 188 16.06 -2.45 -5.66
N ALA A 189 15.81 -1.80 -6.80
CA ALA A 189 15.72 -2.45 -8.09
C ALA A 189 17.02 -3.18 -8.46
N LEU A 190 18.19 -2.54 -8.30
CA LEU A 190 19.49 -3.17 -8.55
C LEU A 190 19.72 -4.40 -7.65
N TYR A 191 19.32 -4.34 -6.37
CA TYR A 191 19.41 -5.49 -5.47
C TYR A 191 18.51 -6.64 -5.93
N TYR A 192 17.27 -6.37 -6.31
CA TYR A 192 16.37 -7.41 -6.82
C TYR A 192 16.84 -7.97 -8.16
N LEU A 193 17.40 -7.13 -9.04
CA LEU A 193 18.03 -7.58 -10.29
C LEU A 193 19.19 -8.55 -10.02
N TRP A 194 20.07 -8.19 -9.08
CA TRP A 194 21.15 -9.08 -8.63
C TRP A 194 20.58 -10.42 -8.09
N TYR A 195 19.52 -10.36 -7.28
CA TYR A 195 18.85 -11.57 -6.77
C TYR A 195 18.33 -12.45 -7.90
N PHE A 196 17.62 -11.89 -8.88
CA PHE A 196 17.08 -12.61 -10.03
C PHE A 196 18.20 -13.27 -10.86
N LEU A 197 19.32 -12.58 -11.07
CA LEU A 197 20.40 -13.06 -11.94
C LEU A 197 21.35 -14.06 -11.25
N LYS A 198 21.57 -13.91 -9.94
CA LYS A 198 22.61 -14.68 -9.25
C LYS A 198 22.09 -15.68 -8.24
N LYS A 199 20.97 -15.42 -7.61
CA LYS A 199 20.49 -16.21 -6.46
C LYS A 199 19.27 -17.06 -6.78
N SER A 200 18.32 -16.55 -7.55
CA SER A 200 17.18 -17.34 -8.00
C SER A 200 17.54 -18.23 -9.19
N ARG A 201 17.16 -19.52 -9.08
CA ARG A 201 17.27 -20.49 -10.20
C ARG A 201 15.92 -20.72 -10.89
N ARG A 202 14.84 -20.13 -10.35
CA ARG A 202 13.47 -20.42 -10.77
C ARG A 202 12.87 -19.30 -11.60
N PHE A 203 13.41 -18.08 -11.49
CA PHE A 203 12.93 -16.89 -12.20
C PHE A 203 13.66 -16.72 -13.54
N SER A 204 13.00 -16.04 -14.45
CA SER A 204 13.56 -15.63 -15.74
C SER A 204 13.31 -14.16 -15.98
N LEU A 205 14.31 -13.49 -16.58
CA LEU A 205 14.17 -12.14 -17.10
C LEU A 205 14.22 -12.14 -18.65
N ALA A 206 14.29 -13.33 -19.27
CA ALA A 206 14.40 -13.45 -20.71
C ALA A 206 13.13 -12.89 -21.38
N PRO A 207 13.26 -11.95 -22.35
CA PRO A 207 12.09 -11.36 -23.04
C PRO A 207 11.21 -12.42 -23.75
N LYS A 208 11.81 -13.52 -24.16
CA LYS A 208 11.10 -14.65 -24.79
C LYS A 208 10.06 -15.27 -23.84
N ASP A 209 10.36 -15.33 -22.53
CA ASP A 209 9.46 -15.85 -21.52
C ASP A 209 8.35 -14.85 -21.18
N ALA A 210 8.59 -13.54 -21.39
CA ALA A 210 7.58 -12.50 -21.18
C ALA A 210 6.43 -12.55 -22.20
N LEU A 211 6.69 -13.07 -23.41
CA LEU A 211 5.68 -13.29 -24.44
C LEU A 211 4.83 -14.54 -24.11
N CYS A 212 4.32 -14.61 -22.91
CA CYS A 212 3.66 -15.77 -22.32
C CYS A 212 2.20 -15.96 -22.72
N GLY A 213 1.72 -15.21 -23.72
CA GLY A 213 0.33 -15.23 -24.16
C GLY A 213 -0.63 -14.44 -23.24
N THR A 214 -1.72 -13.97 -23.82
CA THR A 214 -2.72 -13.11 -23.15
C THR A 214 -3.33 -13.73 -21.91
N HIS A 215 -3.42 -15.07 -21.84
CA HIS A 215 -4.02 -15.78 -20.71
C HIS A 215 -3.27 -15.55 -19.38
N ILE A 216 -1.94 -15.58 -19.39
CA ILE A 216 -1.13 -15.34 -18.17
C ILE A 216 -1.22 -13.87 -17.77
N ALA A 217 -1.13 -12.96 -18.75
CA ALA A 217 -1.25 -11.52 -18.49
C ALA A 217 -2.60 -11.16 -17.84
N VAL A 218 -3.70 -11.63 -18.43
CA VAL A 218 -5.05 -11.42 -17.89
C VAL A 218 -5.18 -12.01 -16.49
N ARG A 219 -4.65 -13.20 -16.25
CA ARG A 219 -4.72 -13.85 -14.95
C ARG A 219 -3.95 -13.07 -13.88
N VAL A 220 -2.74 -12.59 -14.16
CA VAL A 220 -1.94 -11.76 -13.24
C VAL A 220 -2.68 -10.46 -12.92
N CYS A 221 -3.13 -9.74 -13.95
CA CYS A 221 -3.85 -8.49 -13.77
C CYS A 221 -5.17 -8.70 -12.99
N SER A 222 -5.96 -9.71 -13.34
CA SER A 222 -7.22 -10.00 -12.63
C SER A 222 -7.02 -10.28 -11.15
N VAL A 223 -6.00 -11.09 -10.79
CA VAL A 223 -5.74 -11.47 -9.39
C VAL A 223 -5.18 -10.27 -8.61
N GLY A 224 -4.43 -9.39 -9.26
CA GLY A 224 -3.88 -8.19 -8.63
C GLY A 224 -4.83 -6.99 -8.60
N PHE A 225 -5.84 -6.97 -9.47
CA PHE A 225 -6.79 -5.85 -9.62
C PHE A 225 -7.49 -5.44 -8.31
N PRO A 226 -7.91 -6.38 -7.41
CA PRO A 226 -8.52 -6.01 -6.14
C PRO A 226 -7.65 -5.06 -5.30
N THR A 227 -6.34 -5.27 -5.32
CA THR A 227 -5.39 -4.44 -4.55
C THR A 227 -5.20 -3.06 -5.18
N ALA A 228 -5.17 -2.99 -6.51
CA ALA A 228 -5.07 -1.72 -7.23
C ALA A 228 -6.31 -0.84 -7.02
N ILE A 229 -7.51 -1.41 -7.19
CA ILE A 229 -8.77 -0.67 -6.98
C ILE A 229 -8.96 -0.25 -5.53
N PHE A 230 -8.51 -1.09 -4.58
CA PHE A 230 -8.50 -0.74 -3.16
C PHE A 230 -7.70 0.55 -2.91
N SER A 231 -6.48 0.64 -3.45
CA SER A 231 -5.63 1.82 -3.29
C SER A 231 -6.24 3.08 -3.92
N ALA A 232 -6.80 2.95 -5.13
CA ALA A 232 -7.46 4.05 -5.82
C ALA A 232 -8.69 4.57 -5.05
N LEU A 233 -9.55 3.65 -4.60
CA LEU A 233 -10.76 4.02 -3.84
C LEU A 233 -10.42 4.56 -2.45
N MET A 234 -9.35 4.10 -1.82
CA MET A 234 -8.87 4.66 -0.55
C MET A 234 -8.52 6.15 -0.70
N CYS A 235 -7.89 6.53 -1.81
CA CYS A 235 -7.62 7.94 -2.10
C CYS A 235 -8.92 8.75 -2.22
N VAL A 236 -9.89 8.25 -3.00
CA VAL A 236 -11.20 8.92 -3.17
C VAL A 236 -11.93 9.07 -1.83
N SER A 237 -11.96 8.01 -1.02
CA SER A 237 -12.64 8.04 0.29
C SER A 237 -12.01 9.04 1.25
N THR A 238 -10.68 9.16 1.23
CA THR A 238 -9.96 10.14 2.04
C THR A 238 -10.33 11.56 1.62
N ILE A 239 -10.42 11.84 0.30
CA ILE A 239 -10.86 13.13 -0.21
C ILE A 239 -12.29 13.44 0.26
N VAL A 240 -13.21 12.48 0.12
CA VAL A 240 -14.62 12.67 0.55
C VAL A 240 -14.71 12.95 2.04
N LEU A 241 -13.97 12.19 2.87
CA LEU A 241 -13.97 12.42 4.31
C LEU A 241 -13.43 13.82 4.64
N ASN A 242 -12.33 14.25 4.02
CA ASN A 242 -11.78 15.58 4.23
C ASN A 242 -12.77 16.68 3.82
N LEU A 243 -13.49 16.53 2.70
CA LEU A 243 -14.52 17.48 2.28
C LEU A 243 -15.66 17.60 3.31
N ILE A 244 -16.05 16.48 3.95
CA ILE A 244 -17.04 16.52 5.04
C ILE A 244 -16.48 17.24 6.25
N LEU A 245 -15.23 16.96 6.63
CA LEU A 245 -14.61 17.51 7.84
C LEU A 245 -14.30 19.00 7.74
N VAL A 246 -14.01 19.54 6.54
CA VAL A 246 -13.80 20.98 6.31
C VAL A 246 -15.01 21.81 6.75
N ALA A 247 -16.24 21.26 6.64
CA ALA A 247 -17.45 21.93 7.11
C ALA A 247 -17.49 22.15 8.65
N TYR A 248 -16.68 21.40 9.40
CA TYR A 248 -16.55 21.50 10.87
C TYR A 248 -15.36 22.34 11.32
N GLY A 249 -14.56 22.87 10.39
CA GLY A 249 -13.39 23.72 10.65
C GLY A 249 -12.06 23.02 10.46
N ASN A 250 -10.98 23.75 10.75
CA ASN A 250 -9.61 23.28 10.50
C ASN A 250 -9.12 22.24 11.54
N ALA A 251 -9.57 22.34 12.80
CA ALA A 251 -9.12 21.43 13.85
C ALA A 251 -9.50 19.95 13.59
N PRO A 252 -10.72 19.59 13.16
CA PRO A 252 -11.06 18.22 12.76
C PRO A 252 -10.25 17.72 11.55
N VAL A 253 -9.95 18.58 10.58
CA VAL A 253 -9.14 18.20 9.40
C VAL A 253 -7.70 17.91 9.81
N ALA A 254 -7.12 18.73 10.68
CA ALA A 254 -5.79 18.46 11.22
C ALA A 254 -5.76 17.17 12.06
N ALA A 255 -6.78 16.97 12.89
CA ALA A 255 -6.91 15.81 13.76
C ALA A 255 -6.98 14.50 12.95
N ILE A 256 -7.80 14.44 11.89
CA ILE A 256 -7.93 13.21 11.07
C ILE A 256 -6.62 12.88 10.35
N GLY A 257 -5.86 13.87 9.92
CA GLY A 257 -4.53 13.67 9.34
C GLY A 257 -3.56 12.97 10.29
N ILE A 258 -3.58 13.34 11.58
CA ILE A 258 -2.78 12.69 12.63
C ILE A 258 -3.30 11.27 12.88
N VAL A 259 -4.62 11.10 12.99
CA VAL A 259 -5.26 9.78 13.17
C VAL A 259 -4.92 8.83 12.04
N PHE A 260 -4.89 9.28 10.79
CA PHE A 260 -4.46 8.45 9.65
C PHE A 260 -3.02 7.98 9.78
N LYS A 261 -2.10 8.87 10.17
CA LYS A 261 -0.70 8.50 10.41
C LYS A 261 -0.57 7.47 11.54
N ALA A 262 -1.28 7.66 12.64
CA ALA A 262 -1.32 6.72 13.74
C ALA A 262 -1.92 5.36 13.31
N ASN A 263 -3.08 5.35 12.64
CA ASN A 263 -3.74 4.14 12.17
C ASN A 263 -2.94 3.37 11.12
N MET A 264 -2.12 4.07 10.32
CA MET A 264 -1.23 3.48 9.34
C MET A 264 -0.32 2.41 9.97
N PHE A 265 0.21 2.66 11.17
CA PHE A 265 1.08 1.72 11.86
C PHE A 265 0.39 0.36 12.10
N ILE A 266 -0.82 0.36 12.65
CA ILE A 266 -1.57 -0.88 12.94
C ILE A 266 -1.99 -1.57 11.65
N THR A 267 -2.48 -0.81 10.68
CA THR A 267 -2.94 -1.35 9.40
C THR A 267 -1.80 -2.02 8.62
N PHE A 268 -0.63 -1.37 8.54
CA PHE A 268 0.54 -1.93 7.85
C PHE A 268 1.14 -3.13 8.58
N LEU A 269 1.06 -3.15 9.91
CA LEU A 269 1.48 -4.31 10.71
C LEU A 269 0.64 -5.55 10.37
N GLN A 270 -0.68 -5.42 10.36
CA GLN A 270 -1.60 -6.52 10.02
C GLN A 270 -1.54 -6.91 8.54
N MET A 271 -1.43 -5.91 7.65
CA MET A 271 -1.26 -6.12 6.22
C MET A 271 0.08 -6.82 5.92
N GLY A 272 1.16 -6.45 6.65
CA GLY A 272 2.46 -7.12 6.58
C GLY A 272 2.39 -8.59 6.98
N LEU A 273 1.64 -8.92 8.05
CA LEU A 273 1.37 -10.30 8.45
C LEU A 273 0.62 -11.06 7.35
N ALA A 274 -0.49 -10.54 6.86
CA ALA A 274 -1.32 -11.18 5.84
C ALA A 274 -0.56 -11.38 4.52
N ASN A 275 0.12 -10.35 4.02
CA ASN A 275 0.90 -10.40 2.78
C ASN A 275 2.14 -11.30 2.89
N GLY A 276 2.75 -11.37 4.09
CA GLY A 276 3.89 -12.24 4.34
C GLY A 276 3.57 -13.73 4.27
N VAL A 277 2.31 -14.09 4.53
CA VAL A 277 1.83 -15.47 4.50
C VAL A 277 1.17 -15.84 3.17
N GLN A 278 0.80 -14.87 2.34
CA GLN A 278 0.16 -15.09 1.04
C GLN A 278 0.87 -16.16 0.17
N PRO A 279 2.20 -16.20 0.04
CA PRO A 279 2.86 -17.25 -0.72
C PRO A 279 2.64 -18.66 -0.18
N ILE A 280 2.45 -18.82 1.13
CA ILE A 280 2.16 -20.12 1.75
C ILE A 280 0.76 -20.57 1.34
N PHE A 281 -0.22 -19.66 1.29
CA PHE A 281 -1.57 -19.98 0.80
C PHE A 281 -1.52 -20.48 -0.65
N GLY A 282 -0.87 -19.73 -1.54
CA GLY A 282 -0.75 -20.11 -2.94
C GLY A 282 -0.04 -21.47 -3.12
N TYR A 283 1.09 -21.64 -2.45
CA TYR A 283 1.85 -22.89 -2.50
C TYR A 283 1.05 -24.09 -1.99
N SER A 284 0.40 -23.95 -0.82
CA SER A 284 -0.40 -25.05 -0.25
C SER A 284 -1.58 -25.41 -1.13
N TYR A 285 -2.21 -24.41 -1.74
CA TYR A 285 -3.30 -24.62 -2.70
C TYR A 285 -2.82 -25.36 -3.95
N GLY A 286 -1.71 -24.91 -4.56
CA GLY A 286 -1.13 -25.54 -5.75
C GLY A 286 -0.62 -26.97 -5.48
N ALA A 287 -0.12 -27.24 -4.27
CA ALA A 287 0.30 -28.56 -3.84
C ALA A 287 -0.85 -29.50 -3.43
N GLY A 288 -2.11 -29.00 -3.39
CA GLY A 288 -3.25 -29.77 -2.93
C GLY A 288 -3.29 -30.02 -1.41
N ASP A 289 -2.42 -29.36 -0.63
CA ASP A 289 -2.36 -29.51 0.83
C ASP A 289 -3.38 -28.56 1.52
N ILE A 290 -4.64 -28.96 1.45
CA ILE A 290 -5.78 -28.21 2.00
C ILE A 290 -5.69 -28.10 3.53
N LYS A 291 -5.10 -29.10 4.20
CA LYS A 291 -4.92 -29.05 5.66
C LYS A 291 -3.94 -27.93 6.05
N ARG A 292 -2.77 -27.89 5.42
CA ARG A 292 -1.76 -26.84 5.64
C ARG A 292 -2.32 -25.47 5.30
N PHE A 293 -3.09 -25.35 4.23
CA PHE A 293 -3.77 -24.10 3.88
C PHE A 293 -4.68 -23.63 5.02
N ALA A 294 -5.53 -24.52 5.53
CA ALA A 294 -6.50 -24.22 6.59
C ALA A 294 -5.82 -23.88 7.92
N ASP A 295 -4.79 -24.62 8.29
CA ASP A 295 -4.03 -24.39 9.53
C ASP A 295 -3.29 -23.04 9.46
N THR A 296 -2.69 -22.74 8.30
CA THR A 296 -2.04 -21.44 8.05
C THR A 296 -3.04 -20.29 8.14
N GLU A 297 -4.23 -20.44 7.54
CA GLU A 297 -5.30 -19.43 7.60
C GLU A 297 -5.70 -19.14 9.05
N ARG A 298 -6.00 -20.19 9.83
CA ARG A 298 -6.44 -20.05 11.24
C ARG A 298 -5.36 -19.39 12.08
N PHE A 299 -4.11 -19.86 11.94
CA PHE A 299 -2.99 -19.31 12.69
C PHE A 299 -2.74 -17.84 12.35
N THR A 300 -2.76 -17.48 11.06
CA THR A 300 -2.57 -16.09 10.63
C THR A 300 -3.67 -15.17 11.15
N LYS A 301 -4.93 -15.61 11.11
CA LYS A 301 -6.06 -14.85 11.68
C LYS A 301 -5.90 -14.64 13.18
N LEU A 302 -5.46 -15.68 13.90
CA LEU A 302 -5.17 -15.56 15.34
C LEU A 302 -4.05 -14.56 15.62
N CYS A 303 -2.96 -14.63 14.86
CA CYS A 303 -1.85 -13.67 15.00
C CYS A 303 -2.33 -12.24 14.71
N CYS A 304 -3.10 -12.02 13.64
CA CYS A 304 -3.66 -10.71 13.32
C CYS A 304 -4.59 -10.19 14.42
N PHE A 305 -5.42 -11.08 14.99
CA PHE A 305 -6.32 -10.71 16.09
C PHE A 305 -5.56 -10.31 17.35
N VAL A 306 -4.57 -11.10 17.77
CA VAL A 306 -3.76 -10.82 18.96
C VAL A 306 -2.99 -9.50 18.78
N VAL A 307 -2.33 -9.33 17.63
CA VAL A 307 -1.57 -8.11 17.32
C VAL A 307 -2.52 -6.90 17.22
N GLY A 308 -3.66 -7.06 16.56
CA GLY A 308 -4.67 -6.01 16.44
C GLY A 308 -5.25 -5.61 17.80
N LEU A 309 -5.54 -6.59 18.66
CA LEU A 309 -6.06 -6.35 20.01
C LEU A 309 -5.02 -5.64 20.87
N ALA A 310 -3.77 -6.12 20.87
CA ALA A 310 -2.68 -5.50 21.62
C ALA A 310 -2.42 -4.06 21.17
N ALA A 311 -2.40 -3.83 19.86
CA ALA A 311 -2.22 -2.50 19.29
C ALA A 311 -3.41 -1.57 19.62
N THR A 312 -4.64 -2.06 19.51
CA THR A 312 -5.84 -1.30 19.88
C THR A 312 -5.84 -0.94 21.36
N ALA A 313 -5.47 -1.88 22.25
CA ALA A 313 -5.35 -1.61 23.68
C ALA A 313 -4.26 -0.57 23.97
N LEU A 314 -3.08 -0.71 23.36
CA LEU A 314 -1.98 0.26 23.50
C LEU A 314 -2.43 1.67 23.09
N TYR A 315 -3.10 1.80 21.94
CA TYR A 315 -3.59 3.09 21.45
C TYR A 315 -4.73 3.66 22.30
N PHE A 316 -5.57 2.81 22.87
CA PHE A 316 -6.61 3.25 23.78
C PHE A 316 -6.03 3.88 25.06
N PHE A 317 -4.99 3.27 25.63
CA PHE A 317 -4.32 3.82 26.82
C PHE A 317 -3.42 5.04 26.52
N LEU A 318 -2.79 5.06 25.35
CA LEU A 318 -1.86 6.11 24.94
C LEU A 318 -2.47 7.13 23.96
N ARG A 319 -3.80 7.21 23.84
CA ARG A 319 -4.49 8.05 22.84
C ARG A 319 -4.12 9.52 22.92
N GLU A 320 -4.06 10.09 24.10
CA GLU A 320 -3.68 11.50 24.29
C GLU A 320 -2.18 11.74 24.00
N PRO A 321 -1.24 10.98 24.60
CA PRO A 321 0.17 11.07 24.23
C PRO A 321 0.45 10.89 22.74
N ILE A 322 -0.23 9.94 22.06
CA ILE A 322 -0.02 9.69 20.64
C ILE A 322 -0.40 10.91 19.79
N ILE A 323 -1.55 11.54 20.05
CA ILE A 323 -1.96 12.74 19.33
C ILE A 323 -1.07 13.93 19.73
N GLY A 324 -0.74 14.09 21.01
CA GLY A 324 0.12 15.15 21.53
C GLY A 324 1.57 15.12 21.01
N LEU A 325 2.05 13.98 20.51
CA LEU A 325 3.36 13.91 19.82
C LEU A 325 3.39 14.72 18.51
N PHE A 326 2.24 14.99 17.91
CA PHE A 326 2.14 15.66 16.62
C PHE A 326 1.68 17.12 16.71
N VAL A 327 1.01 17.50 17.79
CA VAL A 327 0.42 18.83 17.93
C VAL A 327 0.18 19.18 19.40
N ASP A 328 0.39 20.48 19.74
CA ASP A 328 0.15 21.02 21.09
C ASP A 328 -1.23 21.69 21.23
N ASP A 329 -2.01 21.83 20.13
CA ASP A 329 -3.33 22.45 20.14
C ASP A 329 -4.36 21.55 20.82
N SER A 330 -4.96 22.06 21.92
CA SER A 330 -5.95 21.32 22.72
C SER A 330 -7.22 20.95 21.96
N GLY A 331 -7.64 21.79 21.00
CA GLY A 331 -8.80 21.51 20.14
C GLY A 331 -8.54 20.35 19.21
N VAL A 332 -7.37 20.32 18.55
CA VAL A 332 -6.95 19.21 17.68
C VAL A 332 -6.77 17.93 18.48
N ILE A 333 -6.20 17.99 19.70
CA ILE A 333 -6.04 16.82 20.57
C ILE A 333 -7.40 16.23 20.92
N THR A 334 -8.38 17.06 21.30
CA THR A 334 -9.72 16.60 21.67
C THR A 334 -10.40 15.84 20.53
N TYR A 335 -10.42 16.42 19.33
CA TYR A 335 -10.96 15.75 18.14
C TYR A 335 -10.15 14.50 17.77
N GLY A 336 -8.82 14.59 17.82
CA GLY A 336 -7.92 13.49 17.49
C GLY A 336 -8.13 12.25 18.35
N VAL A 337 -8.29 12.44 19.65
CA VAL A 337 -8.59 11.35 20.60
C VAL A 337 -9.92 10.66 20.29
N GLN A 338 -10.98 11.42 20.03
CA GLN A 338 -12.29 10.89 19.68
C GLN A 338 -12.24 10.08 18.34
N MET A 339 -11.61 10.68 17.34
CA MET A 339 -11.45 10.04 16.02
C MET A 339 -10.57 8.80 16.10
N LEU A 340 -9.49 8.82 16.88
CA LEU A 340 -8.59 7.69 17.05
C LEU A 340 -9.34 6.49 17.66
N ILE A 341 -10.14 6.71 18.71
CA ILE A 341 -10.96 5.67 19.32
C ILE A 341 -11.91 5.06 18.27
N ALA A 342 -12.61 5.90 17.50
CA ALA A 342 -13.54 5.44 16.47
C ALA A 342 -12.84 4.57 15.41
N TYR A 343 -11.66 4.97 14.93
CA TYR A 343 -10.88 4.18 13.96
C TYR A 343 -10.31 2.89 14.52
N MET A 344 -9.98 2.84 15.83
CA MET A 344 -9.43 1.66 16.47
C MET A 344 -10.44 0.55 16.74
N LEU A 345 -11.74 0.84 16.72
CA LEU A 345 -12.78 -0.16 16.97
C LEU A 345 -12.67 -1.39 16.06
N SER A 346 -12.34 -1.20 14.77
CA SER A 346 -12.15 -2.30 13.83
C SER A 346 -10.77 -2.98 13.92
N GLY A 347 -9.82 -2.37 14.64
CA GLY A 347 -8.42 -2.80 14.73
C GLY A 347 -8.21 -4.28 15.02
N PRO A 348 -8.87 -4.91 16.01
CA PRO A 348 -8.68 -6.32 16.29
C PRO A 348 -9.08 -7.27 15.16
N PHE A 349 -10.04 -6.86 14.32
CA PHE A 349 -10.68 -7.75 13.34
C PHE A 349 -10.28 -7.46 11.89
N ILE A 350 -9.71 -6.29 11.59
CA ILE A 350 -9.40 -5.89 10.21
C ILE A 350 -8.44 -6.87 9.51
N GLY A 351 -7.56 -7.52 10.27
CA GLY A 351 -6.67 -8.54 9.75
C GLY A 351 -7.40 -9.75 9.13
N PHE A 352 -8.61 -10.07 9.60
CA PHE A 352 -9.41 -11.14 9.01
C PHE A 352 -9.80 -10.83 7.58
N LEU A 353 -10.11 -9.57 7.28
CA LEU A 353 -10.40 -9.14 5.91
C LEU A 353 -9.17 -9.31 5.02
N PHE A 354 -7.99 -8.83 5.45
CA PHE A 354 -6.76 -8.96 4.65
C PHE A 354 -6.38 -10.42 4.41
N VAL A 355 -6.48 -11.28 5.43
CA VAL A 355 -6.23 -12.72 5.29
C VAL A 355 -7.23 -13.38 4.33
N ASN A 356 -8.53 -13.09 4.46
CA ASN A 356 -9.55 -13.64 3.57
C ASN A 356 -9.33 -13.19 2.11
N MET A 357 -9.01 -11.91 1.88
CA MET A 357 -8.70 -11.39 0.55
C MET A 357 -7.47 -12.09 -0.06
N ASN A 358 -6.40 -12.26 0.72
CA ASN A 358 -5.20 -12.97 0.27
C ASN A 358 -5.49 -14.46 -0.01
N CYS A 359 -6.34 -15.12 0.77
CA CYS A 359 -6.80 -16.48 0.49
C CYS A 359 -7.57 -16.55 -0.84
N MET A 360 -8.53 -15.62 -1.07
CA MET A 360 -9.29 -15.55 -2.32
C MET A 360 -8.39 -15.31 -3.54
N GLN A 361 -7.44 -14.40 -3.43
CA GLN A 361 -6.45 -14.14 -4.48
C GLN A 361 -5.56 -15.35 -4.74
N SER A 362 -5.11 -16.04 -3.71
CA SER A 362 -4.25 -17.23 -3.82
C SER A 362 -4.95 -18.41 -4.51
N VAL A 363 -6.27 -18.55 -4.35
CA VAL A 363 -7.04 -19.58 -5.07
C VAL A 363 -7.56 -19.09 -6.44
N GLY A 364 -7.14 -17.90 -6.90
CA GLY A 364 -7.53 -17.34 -8.19
C GLY A 364 -8.95 -16.75 -8.24
N ARG A 365 -9.63 -16.61 -7.10
CA ARG A 365 -10.96 -16.02 -7.01
C ARG A 365 -10.88 -14.50 -6.81
N ALA A 366 -10.45 -13.79 -7.87
CA ALA A 366 -10.23 -12.35 -7.84
C ALA A 366 -11.51 -11.52 -7.70
N LEU A 367 -12.61 -11.94 -8.35
CA LEU A 367 -13.86 -11.18 -8.37
C LEU A 367 -14.44 -10.91 -6.97
N PRO A 368 -14.60 -11.91 -6.08
CA PRO A 368 -15.05 -11.66 -4.71
C PRO A 368 -14.12 -10.70 -3.93
N ALA A 369 -12.81 -10.80 -4.10
CA ALA A 369 -11.85 -9.89 -3.48
C ALA A 369 -12.00 -8.45 -4.01
N THR A 370 -12.25 -8.28 -5.33
CA THR A 370 -12.54 -6.98 -5.94
C THR A 370 -13.81 -6.36 -5.37
N VAL A 371 -14.88 -7.14 -5.30
CA VAL A 371 -16.17 -6.68 -4.74
C VAL A 371 -15.99 -6.20 -3.28
N LEU A 372 -15.26 -6.96 -2.47
CA LEU A 372 -14.97 -6.56 -1.08
C LEU A 372 -14.14 -5.27 -1.01
N SER A 373 -13.15 -5.09 -1.90
CA SER A 373 -12.35 -3.86 -1.99
C SER A 373 -13.22 -2.65 -2.35
N VAL A 374 -14.09 -2.81 -3.36
CA VAL A 374 -15.00 -1.75 -3.83
C VAL A 374 -16.04 -1.42 -2.75
N LEU A 375 -16.60 -2.42 -2.08
CA LEU A 375 -17.55 -2.19 -0.98
C LEU A 375 -16.88 -1.43 0.16
N ARG A 376 -15.69 -1.87 0.58
CA ARG A 376 -15.01 -1.30 1.75
C ARG A 376 -14.61 0.15 1.56
N GLN A 377 -14.05 0.52 0.40
CA GLN A 377 -13.47 1.85 0.19
C GLN A 377 -14.31 2.76 -0.73
N GLY A 378 -15.39 2.25 -1.29
CA GLY A 378 -16.21 3.03 -2.21
C GLY A 378 -17.70 2.92 -1.88
N LEU A 379 -18.31 1.87 -2.42
CA LEU A 379 -19.76 1.71 -2.50
C LEU A 379 -20.48 1.70 -1.16
N LEU A 380 -19.85 1.23 -0.09
CA LEU A 380 -20.43 1.23 1.25
C LEU A 380 -19.93 2.43 2.05
N LEU A 381 -18.62 2.71 2.03
CA LEU A 381 -18.04 3.77 2.84
C LEU A 381 -18.57 5.14 2.47
N ILE A 382 -18.52 5.53 1.19
CA ILE A 382 -18.86 6.88 0.77
C ILE A 382 -20.31 7.25 1.12
N PRO A 383 -21.34 6.46 0.78
CA PRO A 383 -22.70 6.74 1.20
C PRO A 383 -22.86 6.76 2.73
N LEU A 384 -22.14 5.86 3.43
CA LEU A 384 -22.23 5.77 4.89
C LEU A 384 -21.62 7.00 5.58
N LEU A 385 -20.53 7.58 5.03
CA LEU A 385 -19.96 8.83 5.52
C LEU A 385 -20.99 9.97 5.48
N TYR A 386 -21.71 10.14 4.37
CA TYR A 386 -22.74 11.17 4.25
C TYR A 386 -23.96 10.87 5.16
N LEU A 387 -24.43 9.64 5.17
CA LEU A 387 -25.59 9.25 5.97
C LEU A 387 -25.33 9.44 7.47
N LEU A 388 -24.22 8.90 7.97
CA LEU A 388 -23.89 9.01 9.38
C LEU A 388 -23.52 10.44 9.77
N ASN A 389 -22.92 11.20 8.86
CA ASN A 389 -22.69 12.63 9.09
C ASN A 389 -24.02 13.40 9.23
N ALA A 390 -25.02 13.09 8.43
CA ALA A 390 -26.33 13.71 8.51
C ALA A 390 -27.08 13.40 9.84
N VAL A 391 -26.88 12.20 10.40
CA VAL A 391 -27.57 11.75 11.62
C VAL A 391 -26.81 12.08 12.91
N PHE A 392 -25.50 11.86 12.92
CA PHE A 392 -24.66 11.96 14.12
C PHE A 392 -23.55 13.03 14.01
N GLY A 393 -23.58 13.86 12.95
CA GLY A 393 -22.56 14.88 12.72
C GLY A 393 -21.17 14.28 12.53
N LEU A 394 -20.16 15.02 12.99
CA LEU A 394 -18.74 14.67 12.87
C LEU A 394 -18.43 13.26 13.39
N ASN A 395 -18.95 12.89 14.55
CA ASN A 395 -18.72 11.57 15.14
C ASN A 395 -19.27 10.44 14.25
N GLY A 396 -20.40 10.68 13.60
CA GLY A 396 -20.97 9.74 12.62
C GLY A 396 -20.07 9.56 11.41
N ALA A 397 -19.57 10.63 10.83
CA ALA A 397 -18.66 10.56 9.70
C ALA A 397 -17.42 9.73 10.03
N VAL A 398 -16.81 9.94 11.18
CA VAL A 398 -15.61 9.21 11.61
C VAL A 398 -15.89 7.73 11.90
N LEU A 399 -17.02 7.41 12.52
CA LEU A 399 -17.45 6.02 12.76
C LEU A 399 -17.76 5.24 11.48
N GLY A 400 -18.05 5.94 10.38
CA GLY A 400 -18.35 5.33 9.07
C GLY A 400 -17.30 4.32 8.62
N GLN A 401 -16.02 4.60 8.83
CA GLN A 401 -14.94 3.67 8.48
C GLN A 401 -15.03 2.36 9.27
N SER A 402 -15.17 2.43 10.59
CA SER A 402 -15.23 1.23 11.44
C SER A 402 -16.49 0.40 11.19
N ILE A 403 -17.63 1.02 10.97
CA ILE A 403 -18.87 0.31 10.62
C ILE A 403 -18.70 -0.39 9.27
N THR A 404 -18.16 0.28 8.28
CA THR A 404 -17.85 -0.32 6.98
C THR A 404 -16.89 -1.49 7.11
N ASP A 405 -15.87 -1.37 7.95
CA ASP A 405 -14.90 -2.44 8.21
C ASP A 405 -15.60 -3.66 8.80
N TYR A 406 -16.45 -3.52 9.83
CA TYR A 406 -17.20 -4.64 10.40
C TYR A 406 -18.10 -5.34 9.39
N VAL A 407 -18.84 -4.58 8.59
CA VAL A 407 -19.72 -5.14 7.55
C VAL A 407 -18.88 -5.92 6.52
N THR A 408 -17.78 -5.35 6.05
CA THR A 408 -16.94 -6.01 5.05
C THR A 408 -16.17 -7.19 5.61
N ILE A 409 -15.76 -7.18 6.88
CA ILE A 409 -15.18 -8.32 7.58
C ILE A 409 -16.19 -9.47 7.63
N ALA A 410 -17.42 -9.20 8.07
CA ALA A 410 -18.47 -10.22 8.13
C ALA A 410 -18.77 -10.81 6.74
N LEU A 411 -18.92 -9.95 5.72
CA LEU A 411 -19.12 -10.38 4.33
C LEU A 411 -17.94 -11.22 3.83
N SER A 412 -16.69 -10.80 4.12
CA SER A 412 -15.50 -11.54 3.71
C SER A 412 -15.47 -12.95 4.30
N CYS A 413 -15.88 -13.10 5.56
CA CYS A 413 -15.95 -14.40 6.22
C CYS A 413 -17.03 -15.30 5.61
N VAL A 414 -18.20 -14.75 5.27
CA VAL A 414 -19.31 -15.49 4.63
C VAL A 414 -18.90 -15.93 3.22
N VAL A 415 -18.37 -15.00 2.42
CA VAL A 415 -17.93 -15.28 1.04
C VAL A 415 -16.80 -16.31 1.02
N TRP A 416 -15.80 -16.15 1.90
CA TRP A 416 -14.70 -17.10 1.98
C TRP A 416 -15.16 -18.51 2.39
N ARG A 417 -16.08 -18.61 3.37
CA ARG A 417 -16.67 -19.92 3.77
C ARG A 417 -17.38 -20.62 2.60
N ARG A 418 -18.04 -19.86 1.71
CA ARG A 418 -18.70 -20.43 0.51
C ARG A 418 -17.71 -20.87 -0.56
N ILE A 419 -16.63 -20.14 -0.75
CA ILE A 419 -15.60 -20.48 -1.74
C ILE A 419 -14.81 -21.72 -1.31
N ARG A 420 -14.60 -21.89 -0.01
CA ARG A 420 -13.82 -23.00 0.55
C ARG A 420 -14.59 -24.34 0.58
N ARG A 421 -15.92 -24.30 0.55
CA ARG A 421 -16.77 -25.51 0.40
C ARG A 421 -16.75 -26.00 -1.04
#